data_01b0b737da07c7002922f9ef3e740e31
#
_entry.id   01b0b737da07c7002922f9ef3e740e31
#
_cell.length_a   1.000
_cell.length_b   1.000
_cell.length_c   1.000
_cell.angle_alpha   90.00
_cell.angle_beta   90.00
_cell.angle_gamma   90.00
#
_symmetry.space_group_name_H-M   'P 1'
#
loop_
_entity.id
_entity.type
_entity.pdbx_description
1 polymer ?
#
loop_
_entity_poly.entity_id
_entity_poly.type
_entity_poly.pdbx_seq_one_letter_code
_entity_poly.pdbx_strand_id
1 'polypeptide(L)'
;MITFVQLGKYGRLGNQLFQYAMIKSVSIETGYELKIPDPTNIYWADLESQPCLLNKYNIKCDYLTQTDIEKIKYNFSEPDHTRFYPGVFQVPDDINFHGYFQNSQYFVKHQDIIREDLSLVDGLEEEAKDYINSLKKNNEQIVSVHFRRGDNTDGSGGIIQDYYGPNDTLSKDSIFGRYFFCLKI
;
A
#
# COMPACT_ATOMS: atom_id res chain seq x y z
N MET A 1 15.54 -16.98 -0.97
CA MET A 1 14.27 -16.32 -1.30
C MET A 1 13.84 -15.40 -0.14
N ILE A 2 13.33 -14.22 -0.46
CA ILE A 2 12.65 -13.39 0.53
C ILE A 2 11.16 -13.28 0.20
N THR A 3 10.33 -13.14 1.22
CA THR A 3 8.89 -13.06 1.05
C THR A 3 8.20 -12.25 2.14
N PHE A 4 6.94 -11.94 1.90
CA PHE A 4 6.00 -11.40 2.85
C PHE A 4 4.70 -12.21 2.76
N VAL A 5 4.67 -13.38 3.43
CA VAL A 5 3.57 -14.36 3.31
C VAL A 5 2.19 -13.74 3.56
N GLN A 6 2.12 -12.74 4.43
CA GLN A 6 0.87 -12.06 4.79
C GLN A 6 0.67 -10.71 4.08
N LEU A 7 1.38 -10.48 2.98
CA LEU A 7 1.18 -9.30 2.14
C LEU A 7 -0.29 -9.22 1.71
N GLY A 8 -0.89 -8.07 1.94
CA GLY A 8 -2.32 -7.86 1.66
C GLY A 8 -3.27 -8.22 2.80
N LYS A 9 -2.83 -8.95 3.83
CA LYS A 9 -3.66 -9.28 4.99
C LYS A 9 -3.80 -8.10 5.95
N TYR A 10 -2.72 -7.35 6.16
CA TYR A 10 -2.69 -6.26 7.12
C TYR A 10 -2.72 -4.91 6.40
N GLY A 11 -3.81 -4.19 6.62
CA GLY A 11 -4.00 -2.86 6.09
C GLY A 11 -4.51 -2.82 4.65
N ARG A 12 -4.98 -1.63 4.27
CA ARG A 12 -5.54 -1.36 2.94
C ARG A 12 -4.43 -1.09 1.92
N LEU A 13 -4.82 -0.71 0.71
CA LEU A 13 -3.93 -0.50 -0.43
C LEU A 13 -2.64 0.27 -0.08
N GLY A 14 -2.72 1.38 0.65
CA GLY A 14 -1.52 2.14 1.02
C GLY A 14 -0.49 1.31 1.78
N ASN A 15 -0.94 0.48 2.74
CA ASN A 15 -0.04 -0.42 3.47
C ASN A 15 0.54 -1.51 2.56
N GLN A 16 -0.27 -2.08 1.67
CA GLN A 16 0.19 -3.08 0.70
C GLN A 16 1.30 -2.53 -0.21
N LEU A 17 1.16 -1.27 -0.65
CA LEU A 17 2.18 -0.59 -1.47
C LEU A 17 3.49 -0.37 -0.69
N PHE A 18 3.43 0.06 0.59
CA PHE A 18 4.60 0.19 1.44
C PHE A 18 5.30 -1.15 1.68
N GLN A 19 4.54 -2.20 2.00
CA GLN A 19 5.06 -3.55 2.23
C GLN A 19 5.75 -4.09 0.97
N TYR A 20 5.13 -3.93 -0.21
CA TYR A 20 5.73 -4.33 -1.48
C TYR A 20 7.00 -3.54 -1.79
N ALA A 21 6.94 -2.21 -1.67
CA ALA A 21 8.09 -1.34 -1.97
C ALA A 21 9.31 -1.67 -1.08
N MET A 22 9.08 -1.94 0.20
CA MET A 22 10.13 -2.35 1.13
C MET A 22 10.75 -3.67 0.71
N ILE A 23 9.95 -4.73 0.52
CA ILE A 23 10.49 -6.06 0.22
C ILE A 23 11.16 -6.12 -1.16
N LYS A 24 10.64 -5.38 -2.15
CA LYS A 24 11.28 -5.21 -3.45
C LYS A 24 12.65 -4.57 -3.31
N SER A 25 12.76 -3.53 -2.50
CA SER A 25 14.03 -2.85 -2.23
C SER A 25 15.04 -3.80 -1.55
N VAL A 26 14.60 -4.60 -0.58
CA VAL A 26 15.44 -5.62 0.05
C VAL A 26 15.91 -6.65 -0.97
N SER A 27 15.05 -7.11 -1.87
CA SER A 27 15.43 -8.04 -2.94
C SER A 27 16.53 -7.46 -3.84
N ILE A 28 16.41 -6.19 -4.22
CA ILE A 28 17.42 -5.51 -5.05
C ILE A 28 18.76 -5.40 -4.33
N GLU A 29 18.75 -4.99 -3.05
CA GLU A 29 19.99 -4.80 -2.26
C GLU A 29 20.69 -6.12 -1.94
N THR A 30 19.94 -7.18 -1.66
CA THR A 30 20.51 -8.48 -1.27
C THR A 30 20.78 -9.40 -2.44
N GLY A 31 20.13 -9.16 -3.59
CA GLY A 31 20.15 -10.07 -4.74
C GLY A 31 19.31 -11.35 -4.52
N TYR A 32 18.52 -11.43 -3.44
CA TYR A 32 17.68 -12.58 -3.18
C TYR A 32 16.42 -12.57 -4.02
N GLU A 33 15.99 -13.78 -4.44
CA GLU A 33 14.73 -13.96 -5.16
C GLU A 33 13.55 -13.45 -4.32
N LEU A 34 12.69 -12.61 -4.93
CA LEU A 34 11.46 -12.12 -4.33
C LEU A 34 10.28 -12.95 -4.81
N LYS A 35 9.51 -13.49 -3.88
CA LYS A 35 8.20 -14.09 -4.16
C LYS A 35 7.15 -13.52 -3.21
N ILE A 36 5.96 -13.23 -3.75
CA ILE A 36 4.83 -12.72 -2.97
C ILE A 36 3.62 -13.65 -3.12
N PRO A 37 2.65 -13.62 -2.20
CA PRO A 37 1.38 -14.29 -2.40
C PRO A 37 0.71 -13.83 -3.70
N ASP A 38 0.06 -14.75 -4.42
CA ASP A 38 -0.74 -14.40 -5.58
C ASP A 38 -1.91 -13.49 -5.16
N PRO A 39 -1.96 -12.22 -5.59
CA PRO A 39 -3.01 -11.30 -5.18
C PRO A 39 -4.41 -11.72 -5.61
N THR A 40 -4.51 -12.62 -6.58
CA THR A 40 -5.81 -13.11 -7.10
C THR A 40 -6.30 -14.35 -6.33
N ASN A 41 -5.42 -14.99 -5.57
CA ASN A 41 -5.70 -16.24 -4.87
C ASN A 41 -5.27 -16.18 -3.39
N ILE A 42 -5.62 -15.10 -2.71
CA ILE A 42 -5.31 -14.90 -1.29
C ILE A 42 -6.44 -15.48 -0.44
N TYR A 43 -6.28 -16.71 -0.01
CA TYR A 43 -7.29 -17.38 0.84
C TYR A 43 -7.23 -16.98 2.32
N TRP A 44 -6.21 -16.25 2.76
CA TRP A 44 -6.13 -15.68 4.11
C TRP A 44 -6.55 -14.21 4.19
N ALA A 45 -6.82 -13.56 3.06
CA ALA A 45 -7.40 -12.23 3.07
C ALA A 45 -8.85 -12.37 3.54
N ASP A 46 -9.24 -11.58 4.50
CA ASP A 46 -10.63 -11.28 4.72
C ASP A 46 -11.12 -10.46 3.52
N LEU A 47 -11.60 -11.18 2.50
CA LEU A 47 -11.94 -10.63 1.20
C LEU A 47 -13.06 -9.58 1.29
N GLU A 48 -13.86 -9.63 2.36
CA GLU A 48 -14.96 -8.68 2.54
C GLU A 48 -14.47 -7.32 3.03
N SER A 49 -13.44 -7.29 3.89
CA SER A 49 -12.99 -6.04 4.51
C SER A 49 -11.78 -5.41 3.86
N GLN A 50 -10.83 -6.20 3.34
CA GLN A 50 -9.53 -5.69 2.88
C GLN A 50 -8.96 -6.49 1.70
N PRO A 51 -9.47 -6.32 0.48
CA PRO A 51 -8.95 -7.03 -0.67
C PRO A 51 -7.49 -6.66 -0.96
N CYS A 52 -6.70 -7.61 -1.40
CA CYS A 52 -5.39 -7.32 -1.96
C CYS A 52 -5.56 -6.71 -3.37
N LEU A 53 -5.09 -5.50 -3.55
CA LEU A 53 -5.22 -4.75 -4.80
C LEU A 53 -3.92 -4.69 -5.61
N LEU A 54 -2.90 -5.44 -5.23
CA LEU A 54 -1.62 -5.43 -5.92
C LEU A 54 -1.70 -5.99 -7.36
N ASN A 55 -2.74 -6.76 -7.67
CA ASN A 55 -3.03 -7.20 -9.04
C ASN A 55 -3.48 -6.08 -10.00
N LYS A 56 -3.65 -4.85 -9.49
CA LYS A 56 -3.93 -3.65 -10.30
C LYS A 56 -2.66 -2.92 -10.76
N TYR A 57 -1.50 -3.46 -10.43
CA TYR A 57 -0.18 -2.88 -10.72
C TYR A 57 0.67 -3.84 -11.54
N ASN A 58 1.62 -3.31 -12.29
CA ASN A 58 2.55 -4.06 -13.16
C ASN A 58 3.70 -4.70 -12.36
N ILE A 59 3.38 -5.35 -11.25
CA ILE A 59 4.34 -5.98 -10.36
C ILE A 59 5.06 -7.12 -11.07
N LYS A 60 6.40 -7.06 -11.03
CA LYS A 60 7.29 -8.05 -11.66
C LYS A 60 7.98 -8.90 -10.59
N CYS A 61 7.35 -9.95 -10.16
CA CYS A 61 7.92 -10.98 -9.29
C CYS A 61 7.14 -12.29 -9.41
N ASP A 62 7.73 -13.38 -8.95
CA ASP A 62 7.07 -14.68 -8.92
C ASP A 62 6.11 -14.79 -7.72
N TYR A 63 5.16 -15.72 -7.84
CA TYR A 63 4.22 -16.01 -6.77
C TYR A 63 4.70 -17.15 -5.89
N LEU A 64 4.40 -17.05 -4.60
CA LEU A 64 4.67 -18.09 -3.61
C LEU A 64 3.89 -19.37 -3.90
N THR A 65 4.61 -20.49 -3.83
CA THR A 65 4.02 -21.82 -3.77
C THR A 65 4.05 -22.37 -2.35
N GLN A 66 3.30 -23.43 -2.10
CA GLN A 66 3.35 -24.13 -0.80
C GLN A 66 4.76 -24.63 -0.47
N THR A 67 5.47 -25.14 -1.46
CA THR A 67 6.87 -25.57 -1.32
C THR A 67 7.83 -24.44 -1.00
N ASP A 68 7.55 -23.22 -1.43
CA ASP A 68 8.36 -22.06 -1.08
C ASP A 68 8.14 -21.65 0.38
N ILE A 69 6.91 -21.73 0.87
CA ILE A 69 6.58 -21.46 2.27
C ILE A 69 7.31 -22.44 3.20
N GLU A 70 7.41 -23.68 2.84
CA GLU A 70 8.13 -24.73 3.61
C GLU A 70 9.66 -24.49 3.70
N LYS A 71 10.23 -23.72 2.76
CA LYS A 71 11.66 -23.35 2.77
C LYS A 71 11.98 -22.17 3.69
N ILE A 72 11.00 -21.46 4.19
CA ILE A 72 11.20 -20.30 5.06
C ILE A 72 11.87 -20.75 6.37
N LYS A 73 13.03 -20.19 6.68
CA LYS A 73 13.81 -20.50 7.88
C LYS A 73 13.74 -19.39 8.93
N TYR A 74 13.57 -18.17 8.48
CA TYR A 74 13.68 -17.00 9.34
C TYR A 74 12.43 -16.12 9.22
N ASN A 75 12.18 -15.34 10.26
CA ASN A 75 11.12 -14.33 10.25
C ASN A 75 11.70 -13.02 10.79
N PHE A 76 11.38 -11.92 10.11
CA PHE A 76 11.65 -10.58 10.58
C PHE A 76 10.32 -9.88 10.85
N SER A 77 10.06 -9.54 12.10
CA SER A 77 8.91 -8.70 12.47
C SER A 77 9.38 -7.29 12.74
N GLU A 78 8.71 -6.31 12.14
CA GLU A 78 8.98 -4.90 12.38
C GLU A 78 8.74 -4.56 13.85
N PRO A 79 9.77 -4.11 14.60
CA PRO A 79 9.62 -3.88 16.05
C PRO A 79 8.73 -2.68 16.38
N ASP A 80 8.76 -1.64 15.56
CA ASP A 80 8.01 -0.41 15.74
C ASP A 80 7.78 0.24 14.36
N HIS A 81 6.53 0.31 13.93
CA HIS A 81 6.13 0.84 12.61
C HIS A 81 6.42 2.34 12.41
N THR A 82 6.79 3.06 13.47
CA THR A 82 7.14 4.49 13.40
C THR A 82 8.60 4.74 13.06
N ARG A 83 9.44 3.69 13.02
CA ARG A 83 10.90 3.81 12.86
C ARG A 83 11.41 3.07 11.64
N PHE A 84 12.55 3.56 11.15
CA PHE A 84 13.31 2.89 10.10
C PHE A 84 14.32 1.92 10.71
N TYR A 85 14.36 0.68 10.19
CA TYR A 85 15.28 -0.37 10.63
C TYR A 85 16.19 -0.80 9.47
N PRO A 86 17.41 -0.24 9.36
CA PRO A 86 18.32 -0.57 8.26
C PRO A 86 18.76 -2.05 8.25
N GLY A 87 18.60 -2.76 9.35
CA GLY A 87 18.90 -4.20 9.45
C GLY A 87 18.11 -5.08 8.51
N VAL A 88 17.01 -4.60 7.93
CA VAL A 88 16.24 -5.34 6.89
C VAL A 88 17.08 -5.64 5.64
N PHE A 89 18.14 -4.87 5.38
CA PHE A 89 19.06 -5.07 4.26
C PHE A 89 20.23 -6.02 4.58
N GLN A 90 20.30 -6.54 5.80
CA GLN A 90 21.36 -7.44 6.27
C GLN A 90 20.78 -8.79 6.74
N VAL A 91 19.61 -9.12 6.27
CA VAL A 91 18.92 -10.38 6.61
C VAL A 91 19.50 -11.57 5.85
N PRO A 92 19.40 -12.81 6.39
CA PRO A 92 19.73 -14.00 5.66
C PRO A 92 18.68 -14.28 4.55
N ASP A 93 19.03 -15.16 3.61
CA ASP A 93 18.07 -15.69 2.66
C ASP A 93 17.02 -16.62 3.34
N ASP A 94 15.99 -17.01 2.63
CA ASP A 94 14.85 -17.81 3.13
C ASP A 94 14.12 -17.16 4.31
N ILE A 95 13.87 -15.85 4.21
CA ILE A 95 13.23 -15.06 5.26
C ILE A 95 11.84 -14.54 4.85
N ASN A 96 10.93 -14.55 5.82
CA ASN A 96 9.61 -13.94 5.74
C ASN A 96 9.57 -12.65 6.56
N PHE A 97 9.01 -11.59 5.97
CA PHE A 97 8.80 -10.30 6.64
C PHE A 97 7.37 -10.18 7.17
N HIS A 98 7.24 -9.42 8.26
CA HIS A 98 5.97 -9.06 8.87
C HIS A 98 6.03 -7.64 9.45
N GLY A 99 5.06 -6.79 9.11
CA GLY A 99 4.99 -5.39 9.58
C GLY A 99 4.29 -4.48 8.58
N TYR A 100 4.33 -3.18 8.84
CA TYR A 100 3.77 -2.16 7.95
C TYR A 100 4.82 -1.47 7.08
N PHE A 101 6.03 -1.28 7.62
CA PHE A 101 7.18 -0.66 6.94
C PHE A 101 6.87 0.70 6.30
N GLN A 102 6.09 1.52 7.01
CA GLN A 102 5.59 2.82 6.54
C GLN A 102 6.64 3.94 6.58
N ASN A 103 7.81 3.68 6.02
CA ASN A 103 8.90 4.65 5.96
C ASN A 103 9.56 4.62 4.57
N SER A 104 9.62 5.78 3.90
CA SER A 104 10.21 5.89 2.56
C SER A 104 11.71 5.56 2.51
N GLN A 105 12.42 5.63 3.64
CA GLN A 105 13.84 5.26 3.72
C GLN A 105 14.11 3.81 3.32
N TYR A 106 13.11 2.93 3.41
CA TYR A 106 13.23 1.54 2.96
C TYR A 106 13.42 1.41 1.44
N PHE A 107 12.93 2.35 0.64
CA PHE A 107 12.86 2.17 -0.81
C PHE A 107 13.24 3.41 -1.64
N VAL A 108 13.55 4.54 -1.03
CA VAL A 108 13.88 5.77 -1.77
C VAL A 108 15.05 5.59 -2.73
N LYS A 109 16.01 4.73 -2.41
CA LYS A 109 17.18 4.42 -3.26
C LYS A 109 16.77 3.73 -4.57
N HIS A 110 15.69 2.95 -4.57
CA HIS A 110 15.20 2.18 -5.71
C HIS A 110 13.85 2.68 -6.24
N GLN A 111 13.52 3.93 -5.94
CA GLN A 111 12.20 4.51 -6.22
C GLN A 111 11.78 4.40 -7.69
N ASP A 112 12.71 4.48 -8.64
CA ASP A 112 12.37 4.46 -10.07
C ASP A 112 11.92 3.07 -10.52
N ILE A 113 12.62 2.01 -10.08
CA ILE A 113 12.24 0.62 -10.35
C ILE A 113 10.89 0.32 -9.68
N ILE A 114 10.71 0.77 -8.44
CA ILE A 114 9.48 0.55 -7.68
C ILE A 114 8.30 1.29 -8.31
N ARG A 115 8.51 2.51 -8.83
CA ARG A 115 7.47 3.24 -9.57
C ARG A 115 7.06 2.53 -10.86
N GLU A 116 8.01 1.90 -11.55
CA GLU A 116 7.70 1.09 -12.73
C GLU A 116 6.83 -0.10 -12.37
N ASP A 117 7.19 -0.86 -11.33
CA ASP A 117 6.39 -1.99 -10.84
C ASP A 117 5.01 -1.56 -10.32
N LEU A 118 4.93 -0.37 -9.72
CA LEU A 118 3.69 0.21 -9.19
C LEU A 118 2.95 1.11 -10.20
N SER A 119 3.30 1.06 -11.48
CA SER A 119 2.44 1.60 -12.53
C SER A 119 1.16 0.76 -12.62
N LEU A 120 0.05 1.42 -12.98
CA LEU A 120 -1.23 0.72 -13.12
C LEU A 120 -1.20 -0.20 -14.35
N VAL A 121 -1.90 -1.32 -14.26
CA VAL A 121 -2.11 -2.20 -15.42
C VAL A 121 -2.87 -1.48 -16.52
N ASP A 122 -2.73 -1.95 -17.76
CA ASP A 122 -3.33 -1.34 -18.95
C ASP A 122 -4.82 -1.02 -18.79
N GLY A 123 -5.21 0.15 -19.26
CA GLY A 123 -6.58 0.67 -19.21
C GLY A 123 -6.94 1.45 -17.93
N LEU A 124 -6.41 1.11 -16.77
CA LEU A 124 -6.73 1.83 -15.52
C LEU A 124 -6.11 3.24 -15.47
N GLU A 125 -4.92 3.40 -16.03
CA GLU A 125 -4.27 4.71 -16.08
C GLU A 125 -4.97 5.65 -17.05
N GLU A 126 -5.39 5.14 -18.22
CA GLU A 126 -6.16 5.88 -19.22
C GLU A 126 -7.52 6.31 -18.65
N GLU A 127 -8.24 5.40 -18.00
CA GLU A 127 -9.51 5.72 -17.34
C GLU A 127 -9.36 6.85 -16.32
N ALA A 128 -8.30 6.79 -15.48
CA ALA A 128 -8.00 7.83 -14.51
C ALA A 128 -7.65 9.18 -15.18
N LYS A 129 -6.86 9.15 -16.25
CA LYS A 129 -6.53 10.35 -17.04
C LYS A 129 -7.77 10.97 -17.68
N ASP A 130 -8.62 10.16 -18.28
CA ASP A 130 -9.87 10.62 -18.90
C ASP A 130 -10.79 11.26 -17.88
N TYR A 131 -10.93 10.66 -16.70
CA TYR A 131 -11.67 11.24 -15.60
C TYR A 131 -11.10 12.61 -15.18
N ILE A 132 -9.80 12.71 -14.94
CA ILE A 132 -9.15 13.97 -14.58
C ILE A 132 -9.32 15.01 -15.70
N ASN A 133 -9.15 14.63 -16.96
CA ASN A 133 -9.33 15.53 -18.10
C ASN A 133 -10.77 16.03 -18.21
N SER A 134 -11.75 15.19 -17.88
CA SER A 134 -13.17 15.59 -17.87
C SER A 134 -13.49 16.66 -16.83
N LEU A 135 -12.70 16.73 -15.75
CA LEU A 135 -12.82 17.73 -14.69
C LEU A 135 -12.13 19.06 -15.05
N LYS A 136 -11.13 19.04 -15.95
CA LYS A 136 -10.39 20.23 -16.36
C LYS A 136 -11.25 21.08 -17.31
N LYS A 137 -11.39 22.36 -16.95
CA LYS A 137 -12.00 23.39 -17.81
C LYS A 137 -10.99 24.53 -17.98
N ASN A 138 -10.68 24.90 -19.22
CA ASN A 138 -9.91 26.11 -19.54
C ASN A 138 -8.56 26.26 -18.81
N ASN A 139 -7.69 25.25 -18.84
CA ASN A 139 -6.36 25.25 -18.18
C ASN A 139 -6.37 25.44 -16.65
N GLU A 140 -7.47 25.12 -15.98
CA GLU A 140 -7.57 25.16 -14.53
C GLU A 140 -6.67 24.09 -13.89
N GLN A 141 -6.06 24.43 -12.75
CA GLN A 141 -5.40 23.44 -11.90
C GLN A 141 -6.43 22.69 -11.09
N ILE A 142 -6.25 21.37 -11.00
CA ILE A 142 -7.08 20.51 -10.14
C ILE A 142 -6.30 20.19 -8.89
N VAL A 143 -6.87 20.47 -7.73
CA VAL A 143 -6.36 20.08 -6.42
C VAL A 143 -7.28 19.04 -5.83
N SER A 144 -6.76 17.86 -5.53
CA SER A 144 -7.50 16.80 -4.85
C SER A 144 -7.26 16.89 -3.34
N VAL A 145 -8.32 16.89 -2.57
CA VAL A 145 -8.27 16.84 -1.09
C VAL A 145 -9.01 15.60 -0.63
N HIS A 146 -8.32 14.73 0.12
CA HIS A 146 -8.91 13.53 0.67
C HIS A 146 -9.19 13.67 2.16
N PHE A 147 -10.47 13.62 2.53
CA PHE A 147 -10.91 13.54 3.92
C PHE A 147 -11.17 12.07 4.27
N ARG A 148 -10.31 11.49 5.12
CA ARG A 148 -10.52 10.12 5.60
C ARG A 148 -11.56 10.11 6.72
N ARG A 149 -12.75 9.63 6.39
CA ARG A 149 -13.82 9.30 7.35
C ARG A 149 -14.07 7.79 7.31
N GLY A 150 -15.18 7.28 7.61
CA GLY A 150 -15.51 5.86 7.52
C GLY A 150 -15.25 5.15 8.84
N ASP A 151 -14.44 4.13 8.84
CA ASP A 151 -14.08 3.31 10.01
C ASP A 151 -13.48 4.09 11.19
N ASN A 152 -13.06 5.34 10.98
CA ASN A 152 -12.53 6.22 12.02
C ASN A 152 -13.60 7.18 12.61
N THR A 153 -14.88 6.96 12.33
CA THR A 153 -15.97 7.83 12.82
C THR A 153 -16.46 7.48 14.20
N ASP A 154 -16.09 6.32 14.75
CA ASP A 154 -16.54 5.81 16.06
C ASP A 154 -15.75 6.38 17.26
N GLY A 155 -14.77 7.25 17.02
CA GLY A 155 -13.97 7.86 18.09
C GLY A 155 -12.92 6.93 18.72
N SER A 156 -12.79 5.70 18.24
CA SER A 156 -11.80 4.74 18.76
C SER A 156 -10.38 4.99 18.28
N GLY A 157 -10.21 5.79 17.24
CA GLY A 157 -8.90 6.21 16.71
C GLY A 157 -8.70 7.71 16.88
N GLY A 158 -8.28 8.17 18.02
CA GLY A 158 -8.13 9.54 18.52
C GLY A 158 -7.55 10.66 17.61
N ILE A 159 -7.38 10.41 16.33
CA ILE A 159 -6.70 11.32 15.39
C ILE A 159 -7.68 12.30 14.70
N ILE A 160 -8.98 11.97 14.61
CA ILE A 160 -9.92 12.77 13.81
C ILE A 160 -10.40 14.01 14.54
N GLN A 161 -10.62 13.95 15.84
CA GLN A 161 -11.05 15.14 16.62
C GLN A 161 -9.99 16.23 16.65
N ASP A 162 -8.71 15.87 16.65
CA ASP A 162 -7.61 16.82 16.70
C ASP A 162 -7.33 17.49 15.35
N TYR A 163 -7.61 16.79 14.22
CA TYR A 163 -7.32 17.31 12.88
C TYR A 163 -8.43 18.18 12.28
N TYR A 164 -9.70 17.86 12.56
CA TYR A 164 -10.84 18.53 11.89
C TYR A 164 -11.68 19.39 12.82
N GLY A 165 -11.39 19.42 14.13
CA GLY A 165 -12.09 20.21 15.13
C GLY A 165 -13.53 19.74 15.44
N PRO A 166 -14.07 20.12 16.61
CA PRO A 166 -15.40 19.70 17.06
C PRO A 166 -16.57 20.33 16.29
N ASN A 167 -16.31 21.31 15.42
CA ASN A 167 -17.32 22.11 14.72
C ASN A 167 -17.37 21.86 13.21
N ASP A 168 -16.79 20.77 12.72
CA ASP A 168 -16.89 20.45 11.29
C ASP A 168 -18.33 20.03 10.96
N THR A 169 -19.09 20.98 10.39
CA THR A 169 -20.51 20.86 10.01
C THR A 169 -20.74 20.00 8.76
N LEU A 170 -19.76 19.23 8.31
CA LEU A 170 -19.97 18.25 7.26
C LEU A 170 -20.87 17.14 7.82
N SER A 171 -22.13 17.17 7.37
CA SER A 171 -23.23 16.39 7.94
C SER A 171 -22.93 14.90 8.10
N LYS A 172 -23.41 14.33 9.20
CA LYS A 172 -23.38 12.87 9.48
C LYS A 172 -24.12 12.01 8.45
N ASP A 173 -24.86 12.63 7.53
CA ASP A 173 -25.80 11.98 6.62
C ASP A 173 -25.18 11.58 5.26
N SER A 174 -23.88 11.79 5.06
CA SER A 174 -23.23 11.35 3.83
C SER A 174 -22.86 9.88 3.91
N ILE A 175 -23.67 9.07 3.28
CA ILE A 175 -23.61 7.60 3.20
C ILE A 175 -22.31 7.07 2.53
N PHE A 176 -21.49 7.94 1.93
CA PHE A 176 -20.25 7.57 1.28
C PHE A 176 -19.05 8.28 1.92
N GLY A 177 -18.31 7.58 2.75
CA GLY A 177 -17.14 8.06 3.51
C GLY A 177 -15.93 8.50 2.67
N ARG A 178 -16.11 8.99 1.45
CA ARG A 178 -15.05 9.51 0.60
C ARG A 178 -15.56 10.73 -0.14
N TYR A 179 -15.11 11.91 0.26
CA TYR A 179 -15.30 13.13 -0.52
C TYR A 179 -14.00 13.50 -1.22
N PHE A 180 -14.06 13.62 -2.54
CA PHE A 180 -13.07 14.34 -3.30
C PHE A 180 -13.64 15.71 -3.59
N PHE A 181 -12.99 16.75 -3.07
CA PHE A 181 -13.30 18.12 -3.46
C PHE A 181 -12.28 18.55 -4.53
N CYS A 182 -12.76 18.94 -5.70
CA CYS A 182 -11.96 19.74 -6.61
C CYS A 182 -12.11 21.18 -6.24
N LEU A 183 -11.07 21.81 -5.72
CA LEU A 183 -10.99 23.24 -5.58
C LEU A 183 -10.52 23.81 -6.93
N LYS A 184 -11.31 24.73 -7.49
CA LYS A 184 -10.86 25.61 -8.57
C LYS A 184 -10.07 26.75 -7.94
N ILE A 185 -8.83 26.91 -8.35
CA ILE A 185 -8.00 28.09 -8.06
C ILE A 185 -7.81 28.86 -9.35
#